data_c4051f08d7d050469ab2c3451d6146e3
#
_entry.id   c4051f08d7d050469ab2c3451d6146e3
#
_cell.length_a   1.000
_cell.length_b   1.000
_cell.length_c   1.000
_cell.angle_alpha   90.00
_cell.angle_beta   90.00
_cell.angle_gamma   90.00
#
_symmetry.space_group_name_H-M   'P 1'
#
loop_
_entity.id
_entity.type
_entity.pdbx_description
1 polymer ?
#
loop_
_entity_poly.entity_id
_entity_poly.type
_entity_poly.pdbx_seq_one_letter_code
_entity_poly.pdbx_strand_id
1 'polypeptide(L)'
;MASGIKDKVAILGMGCSKFGERWDTSPDDLMVEAYIEALDDAGIEPNQLDAAWFSHHIDDIGAGKGGTPMSIALRLPNISVTRVENYCASGSEAFRGAVYAVAAGAADIAIALGMEKLKDTGYGGLPATNYGTFGPQIGPSGSAPGNFAQLASAYRAKHGVSAEDMKRAIAHVSVKSHANGAKNPKAHLQKEVTEEQVLNAPMIAEPLGLFDCCGVSDGAAAAIVTTPEIAKSLGKDNLISVKALQLSVSNGLESHHNTWDGSYFHTVRIAAKKAYAEAGITKPRDCLLYTSDAADE
;
A
#
# COMPACT_ATOMS: atom_id res chain seq x y z
N MET A 1 -0.61 26.69 13.35
CA MET A 1 -0.44 25.56 12.41
C MET A 1 -0.33 24.31 13.23
N ALA A 2 -0.83 23.16 12.74
CA ALA A 2 -0.65 21.88 13.43
C ALA A 2 0.83 21.55 13.58
N SER A 3 1.24 20.99 14.73
CA SER A 3 2.64 20.67 15.02
C SER A 3 3.19 19.47 14.20
N GLY A 4 2.34 18.79 13.43
CA GLY A 4 2.68 17.56 12.71
C GLY A 4 2.95 16.37 13.62
N ILE A 5 3.36 15.25 13.00
CA ILE A 5 3.66 13.98 13.70
C ILE A 5 5.15 13.65 13.71
N LYS A 6 5.98 14.50 13.11
CA LYS A 6 7.41 14.24 12.93
C LYS A 6 8.07 13.78 14.23
N ASP A 7 8.65 12.58 14.19
CA ASP A 7 9.40 11.94 15.27
C ASP A 7 8.60 11.65 16.57
N LYS A 8 7.28 11.77 16.54
CA LYS A 8 6.42 11.45 17.70
C LYS A 8 6.08 9.97 17.82
N VAL A 9 6.27 9.21 16.75
CA VAL A 9 5.91 7.80 16.66
C VAL A 9 7.06 7.00 16.07
N ALA A 10 7.32 5.84 16.66
CA ALA A 10 8.27 4.85 16.17
C ALA A 10 7.53 3.57 15.74
N ILE A 11 8.05 2.90 14.73
CA ILE A 11 7.64 1.55 14.36
C ILE A 11 8.33 0.60 15.33
N LEU A 12 7.54 -0.17 16.06
CA LEU A 12 8.01 -1.11 17.06
C LEU A 12 8.26 -2.50 16.48
N GLY A 13 7.37 -2.95 15.58
CA GLY A 13 7.49 -4.23 14.90
C GLY A 13 6.63 -4.28 13.66
N MET A 14 7.00 -5.16 12.73
CA MET A 14 6.30 -5.38 11.47
C MET A 14 6.21 -6.87 11.16
N GLY A 15 5.16 -7.27 10.42
CA GLY A 15 4.99 -8.62 9.95
C GLY A 15 4.16 -8.68 8.68
N CYS A 16 4.39 -9.69 7.86
CA CYS A 16 3.53 -9.94 6.70
C CYS A 16 3.47 -11.43 6.38
N SER A 17 2.34 -11.87 5.85
CA SER A 17 2.19 -13.21 5.31
C SER A 17 3.05 -13.41 4.06
N LYS A 18 3.23 -14.64 3.61
CA LYS A 18 3.68 -14.91 2.26
C LYS A 18 2.55 -14.54 1.28
N PHE A 19 2.87 -13.68 0.32
CA PHE A 19 1.92 -13.28 -0.72
C PHE A 19 1.84 -14.32 -1.83
N GLY A 20 0.65 -14.52 -2.40
CA GLY A 20 0.46 -15.46 -3.49
C GLY A 20 -0.98 -15.88 -3.70
N GLU A 21 -1.18 -16.99 -4.41
CA GLU A 21 -2.47 -17.67 -4.50
C GLU A 21 -2.60 -18.62 -3.30
N ARG A 22 -3.22 -18.13 -2.23
CA ARG A 22 -3.28 -18.82 -0.95
C ARG A 22 -4.62 -19.58 -0.77
N TRP A 23 -4.84 -20.57 -1.63
CA TRP A 23 -6.05 -21.41 -1.62
C TRP A 23 -6.24 -22.24 -0.34
N ASP A 24 -5.15 -22.43 0.41
CA ASP A 24 -5.05 -23.23 1.63
C ASP A 24 -5.31 -22.43 2.91
N THR A 25 -5.53 -21.13 2.82
CA THR A 25 -5.67 -20.24 3.99
C THR A 25 -6.93 -19.40 3.90
N SER A 26 -7.57 -19.18 5.04
CA SER A 26 -8.68 -18.24 5.18
C SER A 26 -8.18 -16.78 5.32
N PRO A 27 -9.06 -15.77 5.21
CA PRO A 27 -8.75 -14.41 5.59
C PRO A 27 -8.19 -14.28 7.01
N ASP A 28 -8.75 -15.04 7.95
CA ASP A 28 -8.32 -15.05 9.36
C ASP A 28 -6.89 -15.58 9.51
N ASP A 29 -6.54 -16.67 8.81
CA ASP A 29 -5.20 -17.23 8.83
C ASP A 29 -4.15 -16.24 8.31
N LEU A 30 -4.46 -15.50 7.24
CA LEU A 30 -3.57 -14.46 6.71
C LEU A 30 -3.33 -13.34 7.73
N MET A 31 -4.39 -12.90 8.43
CA MET A 31 -4.26 -11.91 9.50
C MET A 31 -3.39 -12.44 10.63
N VAL A 32 -3.58 -13.70 11.05
CA VAL A 32 -2.80 -14.33 12.11
C VAL A 32 -1.32 -14.45 11.75
N GLU A 33 -0.99 -14.86 10.52
CA GLU A 33 0.40 -14.94 10.05
C GLU A 33 1.12 -13.58 10.21
N ALA A 34 0.51 -12.50 9.71
CA ALA A 34 1.09 -11.17 9.79
C ALA A 34 1.18 -10.64 11.24
N TYR A 35 0.18 -10.95 12.04
CA TYR A 35 0.10 -10.52 13.43
C TYR A 35 1.17 -11.14 14.32
N ILE A 36 1.33 -12.47 14.24
CA ILE A 36 2.33 -13.19 15.04
C ILE A 36 3.73 -12.65 14.73
N GLU A 37 4.08 -12.51 13.45
CA GLU A 37 5.38 -11.97 13.06
C GLU A 37 5.58 -10.53 13.56
N ALA A 38 4.54 -9.70 13.51
CA ALA A 38 4.62 -8.32 14.01
C ALA A 38 4.81 -8.25 15.53
N LEU A 39 4.16 -9.16 16.30
CA LEU A 39 4.36 -9.26 17.75
C LEU A 39 5.76 -9.75 18.08
N ASP A 40 6.24 -10.78 17.38
CA ASP A 40 7.58 -11.33 17.57
C ASP A 40 8.65 -10.27 17.28
N ASP A 41 8.51 -9.54 16.17
CA ASP A 41 9.42 -8.44 15.83
C ASP A 41 9.33 -7.28 16.82
N ALA A 42 8.15 -6.96 17.32
CA ALA A 42 7.95 -5.95 18.36
C ALA A 42 8.51 -6.38 19.73
N GLY A 43 8.50 -7.67 20.02
CA GLY A 43 8.87 -8.23 21.32
C GLY A 43 7.85 -7.91 22.41
N ILE A 44 6.54 -7.92 22.08
CA ILE A 44 5.44 -7.64 23.01
C ILE A 44 4.39 -8.73 23.01
N GLU A 45 3.58 -8.75 24.04
CA GLU A 45 2.44 -9.62 24.18
C GLU A 45 1.14 -8.96 23.70
N PRO A 46 0.11 -9.72 23.25
CA PRO A 46 -1.16 -9.18 22.78
C PRO A 46 -1.87 -8.21 23.73
N ASN A 47 -1.75 -8.43 25.04
CA ASN A 47 -2.39 -7.62 26.07
C ASN A 47 -1.75 -6.24 26.29
N GLN A 48 -0.65 -5.95 25.59
CA GLN A 48 0.00 -4.62 25.59
C GLN A 48 -0.52 -3.71 24.48
N LEU A 49 -1.40 -4.21 23.60
CA LEU A 49 -2.04 -3.41 22.57
C LEU A 49 -3.24 -2.64 23.14
N ASP A 50 -3.33 -1.36 22.85
CA ASP A 50 -4.41 -0.47 23.31
C ASP A 50 -5.45 -0.19 22.26
N ALA A 51 -5.06 -0.20 20.98
CA ALA A 51 -5.96 0.10 19.87
C ALA A 51 -5.50 -0.56 18.57
N ALA A 52 -6.43 -0.78 17.65
CA ALA A 52 -6.17 -1.41 16.38
C ALA A 52 -6.90 -0.71 15.23
N TRP A 53 -6.25 -0.69 14.06
CA TRP A 53 -6.82 -0.28 12.79
C TRP A 53 -6.77 -1.43 11.81
N PHE A 54 -7.93 -1.73 11.23
CA PHE A 54 -8.11 -2.82 10.28
C PHE A 54 -8.52 -2.31 8.93
N SER A 55 -7.92 -2.83 7.86
CA SER A 55 -8.30 -2.48 6.51
C SER A 55 -8.39 -3.69 5.59
N HIS A 56 -9.44 -3.70 4.80
CA HIS A 56 -9.58 -4.48 3.57
C HIS A 56 -10.54 -3.72 2.64
N HIS A 57 -10.41 -3.93 1.34
CA HIS A 57 -11.22 -3.25 0.34
C HIS A 57 -12.37 -4.13 -0.17
N ILE A 58 -12.09 -5.39 -0.50
CA ILE A 58 -13.03 -6.28 -1.17
C ILE A 58 -13.95 -6.96 -0.16
N ASP A 59 -15.21 -6.54 -0.12
CA ASP A 59 -16.22 -7.11 0.79
C ASP A 59 -16.56 -8.59 0.48
N ASP A 60 -16.37 -9.03 -0.77
CA ASP A 60 -16.71 -10.38 -1.24
C ASP A 60 -15.78 -11.48 -0.73
N ILE A 61 -14.70 -11.12 -0.03
CA ILE A 61 -13.74 -12.10 0.51
C ILE A 61 -14.19 -12.81 1.79
N GLY A 62 -15.36 -12.48 2.29
CA GLY A 62 -15.92 -13.12 3.48
C GLY A 62 -15.30 -12.69 4.82
N ALA A 63 -14.42 -11.69 4.84
CA ALA A 63 -13.83 -11.20 6.09
C ALA A 63 -14.85 -10.54 7.04
N GLY A 64 -15.93 -10.00 6.49
CA GLY A 64 -16.97 -9.31 7.27
C GLY A 64 -16.71 -7.80 7.41
N LYS A 65 -17.58 -7.11 8.14
CA LYS A 65 -17.57 -5.65 8.28
C LYS A 65 -17.20 -5.19 9.68
N GLY A 66 -16.70 -3.96 9.79
CA GLY A 66 -16.30 -3.34 11.04
C GLY A 66 -14.98 -3.92 11.59
N GLY A 67 -14.73 -3.70 12.87
CA GLY A 67 -13.52 -4.17 13.56
C GLY A 67 -13.60 -5.59 14.11
N THR A 68 -14.79 -6.16 14.20
CA THR A 68 -15.05 -7.46 14.82
C THR A 68 -14.27 -8.61 14.15
N PRO A 69 -14.16 -8.70 12.81
CA PRO A 69 -13.41 -9.77 12.17
C PRO A 69 -11.96 -9.85 12.65
N MET A 70 -11.24 -8.73 12.62
CA MET A 70 -9.87 -8.67 13.12
C MET A 70 -9.79 -9.02 14.61
N SER A 71 -10.71 -8.48 15.41
CA SER A 71 -10.72 -8.71 16.86
C SER A 71 -10.89 -10.20 17.20
N ILE A 72 -11.76 -10.90 16.48
CA ILE A 72 -12.00 -12.33 16.68
C ILE A 72 -10.81 -13.16 16.17
N ALA A 73 -10.37 -12.93 14.94
CA ALA A 73 -9.28 -13.68 14.33
C ALA A 73 -8.00 -13.61 15.16
N LEU A 74 -7.64 -12.43 15.64
CA LEU A 74 -6.42 -12.19 16.42
C LEU A 74 -6.60 -12.38 17.93
N ARG A 75 -7.83 -12.64 18.40
CA ARG A 75 -8.17 -12.72 19.82
C ARG A 75 -7.66 -11.52 20.61
N LEU A 76 -7.90 -10.32 20.04
CA LEU A 76 -7.45 -9.09 20.69
C LEU A 76 -8.10 -8.93 22.06
N PRO A 77 -7.39 -8.40 23.06
CA PRO A 77 -8.02 -7.97 24.31
C PRO A 77 -9.08 -6.92 23.97
N ASN A 78 -10.11 -6.75 24.79
CA ASN A 78 -11.26 -5.89 24.50
C ASN A 78 -10.85 -4.41 24.28
N ILE A 79 -10.14 -4.15 23.19
CA ILE A 79 -9.65 -2.84 22.76
C ILE A 79 -10.51 -2.28 21.63
N SER A 80 -10.34 -0.99 21.32
CA SER A 80 -10.97 -0.38 20.16
C SER A 80 -10.36 -0.90 18.86
N VAL A 81 -11.22 -1.31 17.90
CA VAL A 81 -10.81 -1.70 16.57
C VAL A 81 -11.58 -0.87 15.55
N THR A 82 -10.89 -0.06 14.77
CA THR A 82 -11.47 0.80 13.75
C THR A 82 -11.20 0.24 12.36
N ARG A 83 -12.26 -0.08 11.60
CA ARG A 83 -12.11 -0.42 10.18
C ARG A 83 -12.03 0.84 9.35
N VAL A 84 -11.08 0.87 8.43
CA VAL A 84 -10.89 1.92 7.42
C VAL A 84 -10.78 1.31 6.03
N GLU A 85 -11.11 2.10 5.01
CA GLU A 85 -11.02 1.68 3.61
C GLU A 85 -10.70 2.91 2.74
N ASN A 86 -9.81 2.76 1.78
CA ASN A 86 -9.47 3.78 0.78
C ASN A 86 -8.84 3.12 -0.45
N TYR A 87 -9.51 2.11 -1.03
CA TYR A 87 -9.01 1.30 -2.15
C TYR A 87 -7.62 0.74 -1.87
N CYS A 88 -6.70 0.84 -2.84
CA CYS A 88 -5.32 0.38 -2.68
C CYS A 88 -4.53 1.12 -1.58
N ALA A 89 -5.00 2.26 -1.10
CA ALA A 89 -4.41 3.00 0.02
C ALA A 89 -4.97 2.60 1.40
N SER A 90 -5.81 1.57 1.48
CA SER A 90 -6.47 1.15 2.73
C SER A 90 -5.46 0.80 3.83
N GLY A 91 -4.37 0.10 3.50
CA GLY A 91 -3.30 -0.18 4.46
C GLY A 91 -2.59 1.08 4.97
N SER A 92 -2.33 2.04 4.09
CA SER A 92 -1.77 3.35 4.48
C SER A 92 -2.73 4.12 5.39
N GLU A 93 -4.04 4.02 5.17
CA GLU A 93 -5.06 4.65 6.01
C GLU A 93 -5.13 4.00 7.39
N ALA A 94 -5.04 2.66 7.48
CA ALA A 94 -4.96 1.97 8.77
C ALA A 94 -3.70 2.39 9.54
N PHE A 95 -2.55 2.41 8.88
CA PHE A 95 -1.30 2.86 9.48
C PHE A 95 -1.39 4.32 9.95
N ARG A 96 -1.99 5.21 9.16
CA ARG A 96 -2.23 6.61 9.52
C ARG A 96 -3.09 6.74 10.79
N GLY A 97 -4.14 5.94 10.90
CA GLY A 97 -5.00 5.92 12.09
C GLY A 97 -4.23 5.54 13.35
N ALA A 98 -3.45 4.45 13.30
CA ALA A 98 -2.62 3.99 14.40
C ALA A 98 -1.56 5.04 14.81
N VAL A 99 -0.85 5.61 13.83
CA VAL A 99 0.14 6.67 14.07
C VAL A 99 -0.48 7.90 14.71
N TYR A 100 -1.64 8.33 14.25
CA TYR A 100 -2.31 9.51 14.82
C TYR A 100 -2.81 9.28 16.24
N ALA A 101 -3.28 8.07 16.56
CA ALA A 101 -3.70 7.73 17.91
C ALA A 101 -2.53 7.79 18.90
N VAL A 102 -1.39 7.19 18.54
CA VAL A 102 -0.18 7.24 19.36
C VAL A 102 0.34 8.68 19.47
N ALA A 103 0.45 9.42 18.35
CA ALA A 103 0.92 10.80 18.37
C ALA A 103 0.03 11.76 19.17
N ALA A 104 -1.27 11.45 19.33
CA ALA A 104 -2.23 12.19 20.13
C ALA A 104 -2.29 11.75 21.59
N GLY A 105 -1.58 10.67 21.98
CA GLY A 105 -1.65 10.09 23.31
C GLY A 105 -2.98 9.36 23.60
N ALA A 106 -3.70 8.95 22.56
CA ALA A 106 -4.94 8.17 22.71
C ALA A 106 -4.67 6.66 22.81
N ALA A 107 -3.48 6.21 22.46
CA ALA A 107 -2.98 4.85 22.65
C ALA A 107 -1.47 4.91 22.90
N ASP A 108 -0.96 4.02 23.74
CA ASP A 108 0.48 3.85 23.96
C ASP A 108 1.09 2.93 22.90
N ILE A 109 0.42 1.82 22.60
CA ILE A 109 0.82 0.86 21.56
C ILE A 109 -0.39 0.54 20.67
N ALA A 110 -0.27 0.79 19.38
CA ALA A 110 -1.33 0.56 18.41
C ALA A 110 -0.85 -0.34 17.27
N ILE A 111 -1.77 -1.16 16.74
CA ILE A 111 -1.52 -1.99 15.57
C ILE A 111 -2.37 -1.52 14.39
N ALA A 112 -1.75 -1.46 13.21
CA ALA A 112 -2.41 -1.38 11.92
C ALA A 112 -2.24 -2.71 11.19
N LEU A 113 -3.32 -3.25 10.61
CA LEU A 113 -3.30 -4.47 9.83
C LEU A 113 -4.17 -4.30 8.58
N GLY A 114 -3.64 -4.71 7.44
CA GLY A 114 -4.37 -4.83 6.19
C GLY A 114 -4.34 -6.26 5.68
N MET A 115 -5.43 -6.70 5.06
CA MET A 115 -5.56 -8.06 4.51
C MET A 115 -6.45 -8.03 3.28
N GLU A 116 -6.06 -8.82 2.26
CA GLU A 116 -6.92 -9.10 1.10
C GLU A 116 -6.83 -10.58 0.72
N LYS A 117 -7.98 -11.16 0.41
CA LYS A 117 -8.13 -12.56 -0.04
C LYS A 117 -8.78 -12.59 -1.42
N LEU A 118 -8.07 -12.06 -2.42
CA LEU A 118 -8.62 -11.75 -3.73
C LEU A 118 -8.94 -12.99 -4.58
N LYS A 119 -8.16 -14.06 -4.43
CA LYS A 119 -8.32 -15.25 -5.27
C LYS A 119 -9.65 -15.96 -5.07
N ASP A 120 -10.19 -15.97 -3.86
CA ASP A 120 -11.47 -16.61 -3.54
C ASP A 120 -12.67 -15.90 -4.19
N THR A 121 -12.52 -14.67 -4.65
CA THR A 121 -13.58 -13.96 -5.37
C THR A 121 -13.84 -14.50 -6.77
N GLY A 122 -12.91 -15.28 -7.33
CA GLY A 122 -12.96 -15.73 -8.72
C GLY A 122 -12.64 -14.67 -9.76
N TYR A 123 -12.30 -13.45 -9.33
CA TYR A 123 -11.91 -12.38 -10.26
C TYR A 123 -10.53 -12.63 -10.86
N GLY A 124 -10.42 -12.48 -12.18
CA GLY A 124 -9.13 -12.51 -12.88
C GLY A 124 -8.30 -11.23 -12.71
N GLY A 125 -8.84 -10.25 -12.00
CA GLY A 125 -8.24 -8.96 -11.66
C GLY A 125 -9.05 -8.31 -10.54
N LEU A 126 -8.80 -7.04 -10.25
CA LEU A 126 -9.66 -6.30 -9.33
C LEU A 126 -11.03 -6.07 -9.98
N PRO A 127 -12.14 -6.22 -9.24
CA PRO A 127 -13.45 -5.90 -9.73
C PRO A 127 -13.53 -4.42 -10.12
N ALA A 128 -14.46 -4.09 -11.04
CA ALA A 128 -14.72 -2.70 -11.39
C ALA A 128 -15.10 -1.94 -10.13
N THR A 129 -14.30 -0.94 -9.79
CA THR A 129 -14.51 -0.14 -8.59
C THR A 129 -15.72 0.74 -8.74
N ASN A 130 -16.50 0.84 -7.70
CA ASN A 130 -17.67 1.70 -7.67
C ASN A 130 -17.33 3.05 -7.05
N TYR A 131 -17.16 4.07 -7.89
CA TYR A 131 -16.98 5.46 -7.46
C TYR A 131 -18.32 6.17 -7.21
N GLY A 132 -19.38 5.41 -6.88
CA GLY A 132 -20.71 5.94 -6.72
C GLY A 132 -21.31 6.39 -8.07
N THR A 133 -22.17 7.40 -8.04
CA THR A 133 -22.88 7.89 -9.24
C THR A 133 -21.97 8.49 -10.31
N PHE A 134 -20.75 8.88 -9.94
CA PHE A 134 -19.76 9.45 -10.86
C PHE A 134 -18.79 8.43 -11.46
N GLY A 135 -18.92 7.14 -11.08
CA GLY A 135 -18.02 6.08 -11.53
C GLY A 135 -17.76 6.04 -13.02
N PRO A 136 -18.79 6.05 -13.90
CA PRO A 136 -18.58 6.04 -15.33
C PRO A 136 -17.85 7.24 -15.91
N GLN A 137 -17.84 8.36 -15.20
CA GLN A 137 -17.18 9.59 -15.62
C GLN A 137 -15.73 9.66 -15.16
N ILE A 138 -15.41 9.02 -14.02
CA ILE A 138 -14.09 9.10 -13.39
C ILE A 138 -13.20 7.93 -13.82
N GLY A 139 -13.77 6.75 -14.02
CA GLY A 139 -13.05 5.53 -14.35
C GLY A 139 -13.46 4.93 -15.71
N PRO A 140 -13.17 5.60 -16.83
CA PRO A 140 -13.68 5.15 -18.14
C PRO A 140 -13.10 3.80 -18.58
N SER A 141 -11.95 3.36 -18.08
CA SER A 141 -11.35 2.08 -18.47
C SER A 141 -11.88 0.89 -17.68
N GLY A 142 -12.49 1.09 -16.53
CA GLY A 142 -13.01 0.03 -15.65
C GLY A 142 -11.94 -0.91 -15.08
N SER A 143 -10.66 -0.69 -15.35
CA SER A 143 -9.56 -1.52 -14.84
C SER A 143 -8.36 -0.68 -14.41
N ALA A 144 -7.59 -1.16 -13.42
CA ALA A 144 -6.38 -0.49 -12.99
C ALA A 144 -5.33 -0.40 -14.14
N PRO A 145 -4.97 -1.50 -14.85
CA PRO A 145 -4.05 -1.40 -15.97
C PRO A 145 -4.48 -0.39 -17.04
N GLY A 146 -5.78 -0.32 -17.35
CA GLY A 146 -6.30 0.64 -18.31
C GLY A 146 -6.13 2.10 -17.87
N ASN A 147 -6.34 2.40 -16.60
CA ASN A 147 -6.14 3.75 -16.05
C ASN A 147 -4.65 4.16 -16.08
N PHE A 148 -3.76 3.26 -15.69
CA PHE A 148 -2.31 3.51 -15.77
C PHE A 148 -1.81 3.64 -17.20
N ALA A 149 -2.37 2.86 -18.13
CA ALA A 149 -2.06 2.96 -19.56
C ALA A 149 -2.46 4.32 -20.15
N GLN A 150 -3.59 4.88 -19.74
CA GLN A 150 -4.00 6.23 -20.13
C GLN A 150 -3.00 7.28 -19.64
N LEU A 151 -2.53 7.16 -18.40
CA LEU A 151 -1.50 8.06 -17.85
C LEU A 151 -0.18 7.95 -18.63
N ALA A 152 0.27 6.73 -18.95
CA ALA A 152 1.47 6.51 -19.75
C ALA A 152 1.33 7.13 -21.15
N SER A 153 0.16 7.01 -21.78
CA SER A 153 -0.13 7.62 -23.08
C SER A 153 -0.13 9.14 -23.03
N ALA A 154 -0.73 9.73 -21.99
CA ALA A 154 -0.71 11.18 -21.79
C ALA A 154 0.71 11.71 -21.52
N TYR A 155 1.50 10.98 -20.72
CA TYR A 155 2.91 11.30 -20.48
C TYR A 155 3.72 11.32 -21.78
N ARG A 156 3.58 10.26 -22.60
CA ARG A 156 4.21 10.18 -23.92
C ARG A 156 3.88 11.40 -24.80
N ALA A 157 2.60 11.70 -24.91
CA ALA A 157 2.13 12.80 -25.73
C ALA A 157 2.71 14.15 -25.27
N LYS A 158 2.72 14.38 -23.96
CA LYS A 158 3.21 15.62 -23.38
C LYS A 158 4.71 15.80 -23.55
N HIS A 159 5.49 14.75 -23.35
CA HIS A 159 6.95 14.82 -23.32
C HIS A 159 7.61 14.40 -24.65
N GLY A 160 6.83 14.07 -25.67
CA GLY A 160 7.34 13.67 -26.99
C GLY A 160 8.10 12.33 -26.96
N VAL A 161 7.80 11.46 -26.01
CA VAL A 161 8.45 10.14 -25.86
C VAL A 161 7.92 9.18 -26.92
N SER A 162 8.79 8.46 -27.62
CA SER A 162 8.37 7.46 -28.59
C SER A 162 7.66 6.27 -27.90
N ALA A 163 6.86 5.50 -28.66
CA ALA A 163 6.23 4.30 -28.11
C ALA A 163 7.28 3.26 -27.68
N GLU A 164 8.35 3.16 -28.45
CA GLU A 164 9.44 2.22 -28.20
C GLU A 164 10.21 2.59 -26.94
N ASP A 165 10.61 3.86 -26.78
CA ASP A 165 11.33 4.31 -25.58
C ASP A 165 10.49 4.18 -24.31
N MET A 166 9.19 4.51 -24.39
CA MET A 166 8.27 4.29 -23.26
C MET A 166 8.19 2.82 -22.89
N LYS A 167 8.02 1.94 -23.87
CA LYS A 167 7.93 0.49 -23.61
C LYS A 167 9.20 -0.07 -23.02
N ARG A 168 10.38 0.39 -23.49
CA ARG A 168 11.68 -0.01 -22.93
C ARG A 168 11.85 0.49 -21.48
N ALA A 169 11.47 1.73 -21.21
CA ALA A 169 11.53 2.28 -19.85
C ALA A 169 10.65 1.46 -18.88
N ILE A 170 9.41 1.15 -19.27
CA ILE A 170 8.52 0.29 -18.49
C ILE A 170 9.12 -1.11 -18.31
N ALA A 171 9.65 -1.71 -19.37
CA ALA A 171 10.26 -3.03 -19.30
C ALA A 171 11.46 -3.08 -18.35
N HIS A 172 12.27 -2.02 -18.29
CA HIS A 172 13.37 -1.91 -17.34
C HIS A 172 12.87 -2.01 -15.88
N VAL A 173 11.80 -1.30 -15.54
CA VAL A 173 11.18 -1.38 -14.21
C VAL A 173 10.67 -2.79 -13.94
N SER A 174 9.98 -3.41 -14.90
CA SER A 174 9.45 -4.77 -14.76
C SER A 174 10.57 -5.80 -14.52
N VAL A 175 11.67 -5.73 -15.25
CA VAL A 175 12.84 -6.61 -15.07
C VAL A 175 13.44 -6.43 -13.67
N LYS A 176 13.65 -5.18 -13.23
CA LYS A 176 14.17 -4.88 -11.90
C LYS A 176 13.24 -5.43 -10.80
N SER A 177 11.93 -5.21 -10.91
CA SER A 177 10.94 -5.68 -9.94
C SER A 177 10.94 -7.21 -9.84
N HIS A 178 10.96 -7.91 -10.96
CA HIS A 178 11.03 -9.38 -10.97
C HIS A 178 12.36 -9.90 -10.39
N ALA A 179 13.49 -9.25 -10.67
CA ALA A 179 14.78 -9.61 -10.08
C ALA A 179 14.81 -9.42 -8.55
N ASN A 180 14.17 -8.38 -8.04
CA ASN A 180 14.00 -8.15 -6.60
C ASN A 180 13.01 -9.15 -5.98
N GLY A 181 11.89 -9.41 -6.64
CA GLY A 181 10.90 -10.41 -6.22
C GLY A 181 11.48 -11.81 -6.12
N ALA A 182 12.36 -12.19 -7.05
CA ALA A 182 13.03 -13.49 -7.01
C ALA A 182 13.90 -13.71 -5.76
N LYS A 183 14.36 -12.62 -5.13
CA LYS A 183 15.18 -12.66 -3.89
C LYS A 183 14.34 -12.55 -2.62
N ASN A 184 13.06 -12.19 -2.72
CA ASN A 184 12.18 -12.03 -1.58
C ASN A 184 11.38 -13.32 -1.32
N PRO A 185 11.60 -14.04 -0.20
CA PRO A 185 10.91 -15.30 0.08
C PRO A 185 9.40 -15.16 0.25
N LYS A 186 8.92 -13.95 0.52
CA LYS A 186 7.50 -13.65 0.70
C LYS A 186 6.81 -13.08 -0.56
N ALA A 187 7.55 -12.79 -1.62
CA ALA A 187 6.96 -12.30 -2.86
C ALA A 187 6.13 -13.38 -3.56
N HIS A 188 5.04 -12.97 -4.21
CA HIS A 188 4.23 -13.87 -5.03
C HIS A 188 5.01 -14.34 -6.27
N LEU A 189 5.61 -13.41 -7.00
CA LEU A 189 6.32 -13.69 -8.24
C LEU A 189 7.83 -13.75 -7.96
N GLN A 190 8.37 -14.97 -7.83
CA GLN A 190 9.77 -15.23 -7.48
C GLN A 190 10.59 -15.71 -8.68
N LYS A 191 10.32 -15.18 -9.86
CA LYS A 191 11.02 -15.56 -11.07
C LYS A 191 11.53 -14.34 -11.81
N GLU A 192 12.82 -14.33 -12.11
CA GLU A 192 13.42 -13.32 -12.97
C GLU A 192 12.87 -13.40 -14.40
N VAL A 193 12.77 -12.26 -15.05
CA VAL A 193 12.38 -12.12 -16.45
C VAL A 193 13.42 -11.28 -17.20
N THR A 194 13.54 -11.50 -18.49
CA THR A 194 14.41 -10.69 -19.36
C THR A 194 13.63 -9.55 -20.01
N GLU A 195 14.32 -8.50 -20.44
CA GLU A 195 13.70 -7.41 -21.20
C GLU A 195 12.98 -7.92 -22.45
N GLU A 196 13.58 -8.88 -23.16
CA GLU A 196 12.97 -9.49 -24.33
C GLU A 196 11.64 -10.19 -24.00
N GLN A 197 11.58 -10.92 -22.88
CA GLN A 197 10.34 -11.56 -22.42
C GLN A 197 9.26 -10.52 -22.09
N VAL A 198 9.63 -9.41 -21.45
CA VAL A 198 8.70 -8.33 -21.11
C VAL A 198 8.19 -7.64 -22.37
N LEU A 199 9.07 -7.31 -23.31
CA LEU A 199 8.71 -6.63 -24.56
C LEU A 199 7.78 -7.47 -25.45
N ASN A 200 7.95 -8.80 -25.45
CA ASN A 200 7.17 -9.74 -26.25
C ASN A 200 5.97 -10.34 -25.51
N ALA A 201 5.70 -9.90 -24.27
CA ALA A 201 4.57 -10.40 -23.48
C ALA A 201 3.22 -9.98 -24.08
N PRO A 202 2.15 -10.78 -23.86
CA PRO A 202 0.80 -10.37 -24.26
C PRO A 202 0.43 -9.00 -23.71
N MET A 203 -0.15 -8.15 -24.57
CA MET A 203 -0.60 -6.82 -24.20
C MET A 203 -1.87 -6.91 -23.33
N ILE A 204 -1.88 -6.19 -22.22
CA ILE A 204 -3.05 -6.06 -21.33
C ILE A 204 -3.78 -4.75 -21.59
N ALA A 205 -3.05 -3.63 -21.56
CA ALA A 205 -3.58 -2.30 -21.91
C ALA A 205 -2.41 -1.45 -22.40
N GLU A 206 -2.35 -1.13 -23.71
CA GLU A 206 -1.19 -0.43 -24.28
C GLU A 206 -0.83 0.85 -23.54
N PRO A 207 0.45 1.03 -23.11
CA PRO A 207 1.65 0.25 -23.43
C PRO A 207 1.96 -0.91 -22.46
N LEU A 208 1.09 -1.26 -21.53
CA LEU A 208 1.32 -2.25 -20.47
C LEU A 208 1.06 -3.67 -20.97
N GLY A 209 2.07 -4.54 -20.92
CA GLY A 209 1.95 -5.97 -21.13
C GLY A 209 1.79 -6.75 -19.82
N LEU A 210 1.76 -8.08 -19.93
CA LEU A 210 1.52 -8.97 -18.79
C LEU A 210 2.50 -8.77 -17.63
N PHE A 211 3.79 -8.63 -17.93
CA PHE A 211 4.82 -8.46 -16.90
C PHE A 211 4.92 -7.03 -16.36
N ASP A 212 4.22 -6.08 -16.96
CA ASP A 212 4.11 -4.71 -16.47
C ASP A 212 2.95 -4.54 -15.47
N CYS A 213 2.16 -5.59 -15.27
CA CYS A 213 1.02 -5.61 -14.37
C CYS A 213 1.31 -6.51 -13.17
N CYS A 214 0.82 -6.12 -11.99
CA CYS A 214 0.93 -6.96 -10.79
C CYS A 214 0.04 -8.21 -10.92
N GLY A 215 0.43 -9.28 -10.22
CA GLY A 215 -0.44 -10.43 -9.99
C GLY A 215 -1.58 -10.09 -9.05
N VAL A 216 -2.68 -10.87 -9.13
CA VAL A 216 -3.74 -10.87 -8.12
C VAL A 216 -3.28 -11.77 -6.98
N SER A 217 -3.02 -11.20 -5.80
CA SER A 217 -2.37 -11.88 -4.69
C SER A 217 -3.21 -11.78 -3.42
N ASP A 218 -3.25 -12.87 -2.67
CA ASP A 218 -3.74 -12.90 -1.30
C ASP A 218 -2.58 -12.55 -0.36
N GLY A 219 -2.89 -11.91 0.76
CA GLY A 219 -1.90 -11.61 1.78
C GLY A 219 -2.39 -10.65 2.85
N ALA A 220 -1.60 -10.52 3.91
CA ALA A 220 -1.79 -9.56 4.98
C ALA A 220 -0.46 -8.97 5.41
N ALA A 221 -0.52 -7.76 5.96
CA ALA A 221 0.62 -7.10 6.59
C ALA A 221 0.17 -6.32 7.82
N ALA A 222 1.03 -6.29 8.83
CA ALA A 222 0.79 -5.59 10.09
C ALA A 222 1.99 -4.71 10.47
N ALA A 223 1.70 -3.59 11.13
CA ALA A 223 2.70 -2.72 11.74
C ALA A 223 2.23 -2.32 13.14
N ILE A 224 3.11 -2.48 14.12
CA ILE A 224 2.89 -2.04 15.50
C ILE A 224 3.67 -0.75 15.72
N VAL A 225 3.01 0.26 16.26
CA VAL A 225 3.58 1.59 16.47
C VAL A 225 3.40 2.03 17.92
N THR A 226 4.35 2.82 18.39
CA THR A 226 4.35 3.35 19.75
C THR A 226 5.13 4.67 19.80
N THR A 227 5.26 5.27 20.99
CA THR A 227 6.15 6.43 21.15
C THR A 227 7.62 6.02 21.20
N PRO A 228 8.58 6.89 20.81
CA PRO A 228 9.99 6.59 20.92
C PRO A 228 10.44 6.25 22.36
N GLU A 229 9.81 6.85 23.37
CA GLU A 229 10.09 6.62 24.78
C GLU A 229 9.72 5.19 25.18
N ILE A 230 8.51 4.73 24.81
CA ILE A 230 8.05 3.36 25.10
C ILE A 230 8.91 2.36 24.35
N ALA A 231 9.20 2.59 23.06
CA ALA A 231 10.07 1.70 22.27
C ALA A 231 11.44 1.50 22.94
N LYS A 232 12.07 2.57 23.44
CA LYS A 232 13.33 2.49 24.18
C LYS A 232 13.19 1.72 25.49
N SER A 233 12.09 1.90 26.22
CA SER A 233 11.84 1.16 27.47
C SER A 233 11.66 -0.34 27.24
N LEU A 234 11.26 -0.74 26.01
CA LEU A 234 11.16 -2.11 25.55
C LEU A 234 12.48 -2.64 24.94
N GLY A 235 13.57 -1.88 25.05
CA GLY A 235 14.90 -2.31 24.61
C GLY A 235 15.17 -2.13 23.11
N LYS A 236 14.38 -1.32 22.41
CA LYS A 236 14.63 -1.01 20.99
C LYS A 236 15.57 0.19 20.87
N ASP A 237 16.83 -0.05 20.55
CA ASP A 237 17.86 1.00 20.44
C ASP A 237 17.86 1.67 19.05
N ASN A 238 17.58 0.91 17.99
CA ASN A 238 17.56 1.37 16.61
C ASN A 238 16.12 1.69 16.18
N LEU A 239 15.65 2.89 16.48
CA LEU A 239 14.28 3.28 16.19
C LEU A 239 14.11 3.75 14.74
N ILE A 240 13.06 3.27 14.10
CA ILE A 240 12.55 3.81 12.84
C ILE A 240 11.40 4.74 13.20
N SER A 241 11.63 6.06 13.10
CA SER A 241 10.61 7.06 13.42
C SER A 241 9.82 7.51 12.20
N VAL A 242 8.53 7.79 12.41
CA VAL A 242 7.66 8.35 11.38
C VAL A 242 7.96 9.85 11.24
N LYS A 243 8.53 10.25 10.10
CA LYS A 243 8.87 11.66 9.82
C LYS A 243 7.66 12.45 9.31
N ALA A 244 6.85 11.82 8.49
CA ALA A 244 5.64 12.38 7.92
C ALA A 244 4.71 11.24 7.46
N LEU A 245 3.42 11.53 7.41
CA LEU A 245 2.45 10.59 6.87
C LEU A 245 1.29 11.37 6.25
N GLN A 246 1.24 11.38 4.93
CA GLN A 246 0.29 12.17 4.18
C GLN A 246 -0.49 11.29 3.20
N LEU A 247 -1.77 11.56 3.09
CA LEU A 247 -2.68 10.93 2.15
C LEU A 247 -3.46 12.02 1.39
N SER A 248 -3.73 11.79 0.13
CA SER A 248 -4.52 12.69 -0.70
C SER A 248 -5.50 11.88 -1.54
N VAL A 249 -6.76 12.23 -1.47
CA VAL A 249 -7.83 11.60 -2.25
C VAL A 249 -8.27 12.57 -3.33
N SER A 250 -8.53 12.06 -4.53
CA SER A 250 -9.08 12.85 -5.62
C SER A 250 -10.49 13.35 -5.27
N ASN A 251 -10.77 14.58 -5.63
CA ASN A 251 -12.12 15.16 -5.56
C ASN A 251 -12.85 15.11 -6.92
N GLY A 252 -12.30 14.37 -7.88
CA GLY A 252 -12.86 14.21 -9.22
C GLY A 252 -12.51 15.37 -10.18
N LEU A 253 -11.80 16.41 -9.74
CA LEU A 253 -11.42 17.52 -10.62
C LEU A 253 -10.50 17.09 -11.75
N GLU A 254 -9.69 16.06 -11.54
CA GLU A 254 -8.82 15.50 -12.58
C GLU A 254 -9.59 14.91 -13.77
N SER A 255 -10.82 14.50 -13.58
CA SER A 255 -11.67 13.91 -14.62
C SER A 255 -12.57 14.93 -15.33
N HIS A 256 -12.59 16.16 -14.88
CA HIS A 256 -13.42 17.23 -15.40
C HIS A 256 -12.57 18.41 -15.85
N HIS A 257 -13.03 19.19 -16.75
CA HIS A 257 -12.59 20.43 -17.41
C HIS A 257 -11.63 21.33 -16.61
N ASN A 258 -10.50 20.81 -16.19
CA ASN A 258 -9.46 21.54 -15.50
C ASN A 258 -8.16 21.54 -16.31
N THR A 259 -7.10 22.09 -15.77
CA THR A 259 -5.79 22.19 -16.41
C THR A 259 -4.92 20.94 -16.26
N TRP A 260 -5.42 19.86 -15.63
CA TRP A 260 -4.69 18.61 -15.51
C TRP A 260 -4.67 17.87 -16.86
N ASP A 261 -3.50 17.54 -17.33
CA ASP A 261 -3.27 16.98 -18.66
C ASP A 261 -3.13 15.45 -18.69
N GLY A 262 -3.36 14.78 -17.56
CA GLY A 262 -3.29 13.33 -17.45
C GLY A 262 -1.88 12.75 -17.39
N SER A 263 -0.82 13.57 -17.45
CA SER A 263 0.57 13.09 -17.54
C SER A 263 1.25 12.80 -16.20
N TYR A 264 0.56 12.95 -15.09
CA TYR A 264 1.10 12.71 -13.75
C TYR A 264 0.00 12.45 -12.73
N PHE A 265 0.34 11.80 -11.62
CA PHE A 265 -0.59 11.62 -10.51
C PHE A 265 -0.70 12.89 -9.67
N HIS A 266 -1.79 13.60 -9.82
CA HIS A 266 -2.02 14.87 -9.11
C HIS A 266 -2.07 14.68 -7.59
N THR A 267 -2.81 13.68 -7.13
CA THR A 267 -2.95 13.34 -5.70
C THR A 267 -1.63 12.91 -5.06
N VAL A 268 -0.84 12.09 -5.76
CA VAL A 268 0.50 11.69 -5.31
C VAL A 268 1.41 12.90 -5.16
N ARG A 269 1.40 13.82 -6.15
CA ARG A 269 2.20 15.04 -6.09
C ARG A 269 1.82 15.93 -4.90
N ILE A 270 0.53 16.03 -4.57
CA ILE A 270 0.06 16.80 -3.41
C ILE A 270 0.52 16.12 -2.11
N ALA A 271 0.30 14.81 -1.96
CA ALA A 271 0.72 14.07 -0.78
C ALA A 271 2.24 14.15 -0.57
N ALA A 272 3.03 13.92 -1.62
CA ALA A 272 4.49 14.00 -1.55
C ALA A 272 4.99 15.38 -1.11
N LYS A 273 4.48 16.46 -1.70
CA LYS A 273 4.86 17.84 -1.30
C LYS A 273 4.57 18.10 0.18
N LYS A 274 3.41 17.66 0.67
CA LYS A 274 3.04 17.82 2.08
C LYS A 274 3.94 16.98 2.99
N ALA A 275 4.23 15.72 2.61
CA ALA A 275 5.09 14.84 3.37
C ALA A 275 6.53 15.36 3.45
N TYR A 276 7.10 15.82 2.33
CA TYR A 276 8.44 16.41 2.33
C TYR A 276 8.51 17.68 3.19
N ALA A 277 7.50 18.53 3.11
CA ALA A 277 7.44 19.74 3.96
C ALA A 277 7.35 19.40 5.45
N GLU A 278 6.51 18.42 5.83
CA GLU A 278 6.37 17.95 7.22
C GLU A 278 7.66 17.31 7.73
N ALA A 279 8.30 16.47 6.92
CA ALA A 279 9.56 15.81 7.27
C ALA A 279 10.76 16.78 7.28
N GLY A 280 10.64 17.95 6.64
CA GLY A 280 11.73 18.89 6.45
C GLY A 280 12.72 18.46 5.35
N ILE A 281 12.27 17.65 4.40
CA ILE A 281 13.08 17.16 3.27
C ILE A 281 13.01 18.21 2.14
N THR A 282 14.17 18.76 1.80
CA THR A 282 14.31 19.75 0.70
C THR A 282 14.84 19.15 -0.60
N LYS A 283 15.53 17.99 -0.49
CA LYS A 283 16.12 17.28 -1.61
C LYS A 283 15.72 15.81 -1.56
N PRO A 284 14.53 15.46 -2.08
CA PRO A 284 14.04 14.06 -2.05
C PRO A 284 14.99 13.06 -2.72
N ARG A 285 15.75 13.48 -3.73
CA ARG A 285 16.73 12.62 -4.42
C ARG A 285 17.90 12.17 -3.54
N ASP A 286 18.14 12.86 -2.41
CA ASP A 286 19.17 12.46 -1.44
C ASP A 286 18.63 11.43 -0.43
N CYS A 287 17.34 11.06 -0.55
CA CYS A 287 16.67 10.08 0.30
C CYS A 287 16.55 8.76 -0.43
N LEU A 288 16.64 7.67 0.31
CA LEU A 288 16.33 6.34 -0.19
C LEU A 288 14.82 6.13 -0.14
N LEU A 289 14.21 5.77 -1.27
CA LEU A 289 12.79 5.53 -1.38
C LEU A 289 12.55 4.02 -1.57
N TYR A 290 11.95 3.37 -0.57
CA TYR A 290 11.70 1.92 -0.58
C TYR A 290 10.26 1.51 -0.89
N THR A 291 9.36 2.46 -1.10
CA THR A 291 7.91 2.20 -1.02
C THR A 291 7.27 1.75 -2.31
N SER A 292 7.98 1.76 -3.41
CA SER A 292 7.53 1.17 -4.67
C SER A 292 8.73 0.91 -5.57
N ASP A 293 8.53 0.07 -6.56
CA ASP A 293 9.56 -0.20 -7.57
C ASP A 293 9.96 1.04 -8.38
N ALA A 294 9.11 2.06 -8.41
CA ALA A 294 9.39 3.37 -8.99
C ALA A 294 10.24 4.28 -8.07
N ALA A 295 10.58 3.82 -6.87
CA ALA A 295 11.32 4.61 -5.89
C ALA A 295 12.83 4.66 -6.17
N ASP A 296 13.34 3.76 -7.02
CA ASP A 296 14.75 3.67 -7.38
C ASP A 296 15.10 4.46 -8.67
N GLU A 297 14.15 5.23 -9.22
CA GLU A 297 14.36 6.08 -10.40
C GLU A 297 14.72 7.54 -10.05
#